data_62ddef90aa5e02842a8ec9e9672c99d6
#
_entry.id   62ddef90aa5e02842a8ec9e9672c99d6
#
_cell.length_a   1.000
_cell.length_b   1.000
_cell.length_c   1.000
_cell.angle_alpha   90.00
_cell.angle_beta   90.00
_cell.angle_gamma   90.00
#
_symmetry.space_group_name_H-M   'P 1'
#
loop_
_entity.id
_entity.type
_entity.pdbx_description
1 polymer ?
#
loop_
_entity_poly.entity_id
_entity_poly.type
_entity_poly.pdbx_seq_one_letter_code
_entity_poly.pdbx_strand_id
1 'polypeptide(L)'
;MYKRVLLKLSGESLGGSVGKGLDPESLRKYSKEIAQAAKAGLQIAIVNGGGNIFRGLQGLDKGFDRVEGDRMGMLATVINSLALSQFIKDEGVKAEVFSATPMEPLVRYYNRD
;
A
#
# COMPACT_ATOMS: atom_id res chain seq x y z
N MET A 1 15.66 -13.42 -17.86
CA MET A 1 15.32 -12.07 -17.35
C MET A 1 13.90 -12.07 -16.83
N TYR A 2 13.73 -11.61 -15.61
CA TYR A 2 12.39 -11.52 -15.01
C TYR A 2 11.67 -10.31 -15.54
N LYS A 3 10.44 -10.53 -16.00
CA LYS A 3 9.58 -9.45 -16.48
C LYS A 3 8.52 -9.06 -15.47
N ARG A 4 8.33 -9.90 -14.47
CA ARG A 4 7.33 -9.66 -13.41
C ARG A 4 7.93 -9.97 -12.06
N VAL A 5 7.67 -9.10 -11.10
CA VAL A 5 8.12 -9.30 -9.73
C VAL A 5 7.00 -8.94 -8.77
N LEU A 6 7.02 -9.58 -7.62
CA LEU A 6 6.14 -9.24 -6.51
C LEU A 6 6.98 -8.59 -5.43
N LEU A 7 6.62 -7.37 -5.08
CA LEU A 7 7.32 -6.60 -4.06
C LEU A 7 6.46 -6.51 -2.82
N LYS A 8 7.02 -6.89 -1.70
CA LYS A 8 6.35 -6.73 -0.41
C LYS A 8 6.93 -5.53 0.31
N LEU A 9 6.07 -4.61 0.72
CA LEU A 9 6.47 -3.45 1.52
C LEU A 9 5.76 -3.51 2.85
N SER A 10 6.51 -3.33 3.93
CA SER A 10 5.87 -3.20 5.24
C SER A 10 5.18 -1.84 5.30
N GLY A 11 4.03 -1.78 5.98
CA GLY A 11 3.36 -0.49 6.15
C GLY A 11 4.24 0.51 6.89
N GLU A 12 5.04 0.01 7.84
CA GLU A 12 5.92 0.87 8.62
C GLU A 12 6.94 1.61 7.77
N SER A 13 7.38 1.02 6.65
CA SER A 13 8.29 1.67 5.72
C SER A 13 7.71 2.96 5.16
N LEU A 14 6.40 3.05 5.05
CA LEU A 14 5.73 4.23 4.51
C LEU A 14 5.53 5.32 5.57
N GLY A 15 5.80 4.99 6.82
CA GLY A 15 5.68 5.92 7.93
C GLY A 15 6.96 6.65 8.30
N GLY A 16 8.02 6.45 7.52
CA GLY A 16 9.30 7.10 7.78
C GLY A 16 9.98 6.57 9.03
N SER A 17 10.83 7.39 9.62
CA SER A 17 11.62 7.00 10.80
C SER A 17 10.75 6.70 12.01
N VAL A 18 9.58 7.32 12.10
CA VAL A 18 8.64 7.09 13.20
C VAL A 18 7.85 5.79 13.01
N GLY A 19 7.66 5.36 11.76
CA GLY A 19 6.91 4.16 11.43
C GLY A 19 5.42 4.30 11.56
N LYS A 20 4.90 5.52 11.68
CA LYS A 20 3.48 5.81 11.85
C LYS A 20 3.00 6.79 10.81
N GLY A 21 1.75 6.61 10.38
CA GLY A 21 1.14 7.48 9.39
C GLY A 21 1.80 7.34 8.02
N LEU A 22 1.67 8.36 7.21
CA LEU A 22 2.22 8.41 5.87
C LEU A 22 3.30 9.50 5.81
N ASP A 23 4.50 9.11 5.42
CA ASP A 23 5.61 10.04 5.29
C ASP A 23 5.86 10.34 3.81
N PRO A 24 5.64 11.59 3.37
CA PRO A 24 5.79 11.92 1.95
C PRO A 24 7.18 11.63 1.39
N GLU A 25 8.23 11.83 2.19
CA GLU A 25 9.59 11.55 1.73
C GLU A 25 9.79 10.07 1.44
N SER A 26 9.32 9.21 2.36
CA SER A 26 9.41 7.77 2.16
C SER A 26 8.59 7.32 0.96
N LEU A 27 7.39 7.88 0.81
CA LEU A 27 6.55 7.56 -0.34
C LEU A 27 7.22 7.96 -1.65
N ARG A 28 7.84 9.14 -1.70
CA ARG A 28 8.56 9.58 -2.90
C ARG A 28 9.75 8.69 -3.19
N LYS A 29 10.50 8.31 -2.16
CA LYS A 29 11.67 7.47 -2.33
C LYS A 29 11.31 6.12 -2.93
N TYR A 30 10.34 5.43 -2.33
CA TYR A 30 9.91 4.12 -2.82
C TYR A 30 9.28 4.22 -4.20
N SER A 31 8.45 5.25 -4.41
CA SER A 31 7.78 5.42 -5.70
C SER A 31 8.76 5.69 -6.82
N LYS A 32 9.81 6.45 -6.54
CA LYS A 32 10.83 6.74 -7.52
C LYS A 32 11.58 5.47 -7.92
N GLU A 33 11.96 4.65 -6.95
CA GLU A 33 12.64 3.40 -7.22
C GLU A 33 11.76 2.43 -8.00
N ILE A 34 10.50 2.32 -7.62
CA ILE A 34 9.53 1.47 -8.30
C ILE A 34 9.32 1.95 -9.74
N ALA A 35 9.14 3.26 -9.91
CA ALA A 35 8.92 3.83 -11.24
C ALA A 35 10.12 3.61 -12.15
N GLN A 36 11.34 3.73 -11.64
CA GLN A 36 12.53 3.48 -12.41
C GLN A 36 12.57 2.05 -12.93
N ALA A 37 12.24 1.09 -12.06
CA ALA A 37 12.20 -0.31 -12.44
C ALA A 37 11.11 -0.58 -13.48
N ALA A 38 9.94 0.03 -13.31
CA ALA A 38 8.85 -0.13 -14.25
C ALA A 38 9.19 0.45 -15.62
N LYS A 39 9.85 1.59 -15.64
CA LYS A 39 10.27 2.22 -16.90
C LYS A 39 11.33 1.40 -17.62
N ALA A 40 12.07 0.59 -16.87
CA ALA A 40 13.05 -0.33 -17.45
C ALA A 40 12.42 -1.62 -17.99
N GLY A 41 11.10 -1.73 -17.93
CA GLY A 41 10.38 -2.86 -18.52
C GLY A 41 9.88 -3.89 -17.54
N LEU A 42 10.01 -3.64 -16.24
CA LEU A 42 9.58 -4.58 -15.22
C LEU A 42 8.11 -4.37 -14.88
N GLN A 43 7.35 -5.46 -14.84
CA GLN A 43 5.99 -5.41 -14.33
C GLN A 43 6.05 -5.71 -12.83
N ILE A 44 5.48 -4.84 -12.04
CA ILE A 44 5.61 -4.92 -10.59
C ILE A 44 4.24 -4.99 -9.95
N ALA A 45 4.03 -6.03 -9.15
CA ALA A 45 2.88 -6.13 -8.25
C ALA A 45 3.38 -5.82 -6.86
N ILE A 46 2.64 -5.01 -6.12
CA ILE A 46 3.05 -4.57 -4.80
C ILE A 46 2.00 -5.00 -3.79
N VAL A 47 2.46 -5.62 -2.72
CA VAL A 47 1.64 -5.96 -1.56
C VAL A 47 2.20 -5.20 -0.38
N ASN A 48 1.36 -4.44 0.29
CA ASN A 48 1.82 -3.68 1.45
C ASN A 48 1.01 -4.03 2.69
N GLY A 49 1.63 -3.82 3.86
CA GLY A 49 0.94 -3.96 5.12
C GLY A 49 0.32 -2.64 5.56
N GLY A 50 -0.29 -2.64 6.74
CA GLY A 50 -0.96 -1.47 7.28
C GLY A 50 -0.45 -1.04 8.65
N GLY A 51 0.73 -1.52 9.06
CA GLY A 51 1.24 -1.28 10.41
C GLY A 51 1.46 0.18 10.77
N ASN A 52 1.74 1.01 9.78
CA ASN A 52 1.93 2.44 10.01
C ASN A 52 0.64 3.14 10.40
N ILE A 53 -0.50 2.64 9.93
CA ILE A 53 -1.82 3.23 10.19
C ILE A 53 -2.49 2.52 11.37
N PHE A 54 -2.59 1.19 11.28
CA PHE A 54 -3.25 0.42 12.32
C PHE A 54 -2.51 0.51 13.64
N ARG A 55 -1.16 0.51 13.59
CA ARG A 55 -0.38 0.62 14.81
C ARG A 55 -0.65 1.91 15.56
N GLY A 56 -0.97 2.99 14.85
CA GLY A 56 -1.36 4.23 15.49
C GLY A 56 -2.64 4.12 16.28
N LEU A 57 -3.44 3.09 16.02
CA LEU A 57 -4.70 2.84 16.71
C LEU A 57 -4.57 1.81 17.82
N GLN A 58 -3.38 1.28 18.07
CA GLN A 58 -3.19 0.21 19.05
C GLN A 58 -3.60 0.60 20.46
N GLY A 59 -3.47 1.87 20.81
CA GLY A 59 -3.93 2.34 22.11
C GLY A 59 -5.43 2.18 22.31
N LEU A 60 -6.16 2.00 21.23
CA LEU A 60 -7.61 1.83 21.24
C LEU A 60 -8.03 0.39 21.01
N ASP A 61 -7.09 -0.50 20.67
CA ASP A 61 -7.40 -1.84 20.21
C ASP A 61 -8.00 -2.75 21.28
N LYS A 62 -7.79 -2.43 22.53
CA LYS A 62 -8.35 -3.24 23.60
C LYS A 62 -9.87 -3.24 23.65
N GLY A 63 -10.49 -2.27 22.99
CA GLY A 63 -11.93 -2.20 22.89
C GLY A 63 -12.49 -2.81 21.63
N PHE A 64 -11.62 -3.31 20.72
CA PHE A 64 -12.08 -3.86 19.45
C PHE A 64 -12.03 -5.38 19.46
N ASP A 65 -13.04 -6.00 18.89
CA ASP A 65 -12.98 -7.43 18.66
C ASP A 65 -12.12 -7.72 17.42
N ARG A 66 -11.84 -9.00 17.21
CA ARG A 66 -10.96 -9.42 16.13
C ARG A 66 -11.49 -9.06 14.75
N VAL A 67 -12.80 -9.19 14.57
CA VAL A 67 -13.42 -8.91 13.27
C VAL A 67 -13.24 -7.43 12.91
N GLU A 68 -13.50 -6.55 13.87
CA GLU A 68 -13.33 -5.12 13.62
C GLU A 68 -11.85 -4.76 13.42
N GLY A 69 -10.96 -5.38 14.18
CA GLY A 69 -9.52 -5.19 14.01
C GLY A 69 -9.05 -5.61 12.62
N ASP A 70 -9.54 -6.74 12.13
CA ASP A 70 -9.19 -7.21 10.80
C ASP A 70 -9.70 -6.26 9.71
N ARG A 71 -10.90 -5.73 9.88
CA ARG A 71 -11.45 -4.76 8.93
C ARG A 71 -10.62 -3.48 8.89
N MET A 72 -10.24 -2.99 10.07
CA MET A 72 -9.40 -1.79 10.13
C MET A 72 -8.03 -2.03 9.51
N GLY A 73 -7.47 -3.22 9.74
CA GLY A 73 -6.20 -3.58 9.12
C GLY A 73 -6.28 -3.63 7.61
N MET A 74 -7.37 -4.16 7.07
CA MET A 74 -7.59 -4.19 5.63
C MET A 74 -7.71 -2.78 5.06
N LEU A 75 -8.48 -1.91 5.72
CA LEU A 75 -8.62 -0.53 5.28
C LEU A 75 -7.28 0.20 5.32
N ALA A 76 -6.46 -0.10 6.32
CA ALA A 76 -5.13 0.48 6.43
C ALA A 76 -4.26 0.14 5.21
N THR A 77 -4.33 -1.11 4.73
CA THR A 77 -3.56 -1.49 3.55
C THR A 77 -4.07 -0.77 2.30
N VAL A 78 -5.37 -0.53 2.21
CA VAL A 78 -5.95 0.19 1.08
C VAL A 78 -5.49 1.65 1.10
N ILE A 79 -5.48 2.28 2.26
CA ILE A 79 -4.99 3.66 2.39
C ILE A 79 -3.55 3.74 1.89
N ASN A 80 -2.69 2.82 2.32
CA ASN A 80 -1.29 2.79 1.89
C ASN A 80 -1.18 2.59 0.38
N SER A 81 -2.01 1.70 -0.17
CA SER A 81 -1.99 1.43 -1.61
C SER A 81 -2.40 2.65 -2.42
N LEU A 82 -3.41 3.37 -1.97
CA LEU A 82 -3.86 4.59 -2.64
C LEU A 82 -2.77 5.67 -2.61
N ALA A 83 -2.13 5.84 -1.46
CA ALA A 83 -1.06 6.81 -1.31
C ALA A 83 0.13 6.46 -2.23
N LEU A 84 0.56 5.21 -2.20
CA LEU A 84 1.68 4.76 -3.01
C LEU A 84 1.36 4.90 -4.50
N SER A 85 0.14 4.53 -4.89
CA SER A 85 -0.32 4.63 -6.28
C SER A 85 -0.24 6.07 -6.77
N GLN A 86 -0.66 7.03 -5.96
CA GLN A 86 -0.60 8.44 -6.34
C GLN A 86 0.84 8.90 -6.59
N PHE A 87 1.75 8.53 -5.70
CA PHE A 87 3.15 8.92 -5.84
C PHE A 87 3.82 8.25 -7.04
N ILE A 88 3.42 7.01 -7.35
CA ILE A 88 3.94 6.31 -8.54
C ILE A 88 3.44 6.99 -9.81
N LYS A 89 2.16 7.37 -9.85
CA LYS A 89 1.61 8.09 -11.00
C LYS A 89 2.30 9.43 -11.19
N ASP A 90 2.66 10.08 -10.11
CA ASP A 90 3.38 11.36 -10.18
C ASP A 90 4.75 11.18 -10.83
N GLU A 91 5.31 9.97 -10.83
CA GLU A 91 6.56 9.66 -11.49
C GLU A 91 6.35 9.29 -12.99
N GLY A 92 5.13 9.37 -13.47
CA GLY A 92 4.83 9.11 -14.89
C GLY A 92 4.56 7.66 -15.21
N VAL A 93 4.24 6.84 -14.23
CA VAL A 93 3.98 5.41 -14.43
C VAL A 93 2.53 5.11 -14.07
N LYS A 94 1.90 4.26 -14.86
CA LYS A 94 0.54 3.81 -14.56
C LYS A 94 0.53 2.93 -13.33
N ALA A 95 -0.48 3.10 -12.51
CA ALA A 95 -0.66 2.27 -11.31
C ALA A 95 -2.15 2.07 -11.07
N GLU A 96 -2.50 0.87 -10.62
CA GLU A 96 -3.87 0.54 -10.25
C GLU A 96 -3.87 -0.12 -8.88
N VAL A 97 -4.91 0.15 -8.11
CA VAL A 97 -5.08 -0.41 -6.78
C VAL A 97 -6.21 -1.44 -6.82
N PHE A 98 -5.94 -2.61 -6.25
CA PHE A 98 -6.91 -3.69 -6.15
C PHE A 98 -7.14 -4.05 -4.69
N SER A 99 -8.35 -4.48 -4.39
CA SER A 99 -8.74 -4.93 -3.08
C SER A 99 -9.38 -6.31 -3.17
N ALA A 100 -9.15 -7.14 -2.15
CA ALA A 100 -9.80 -8.46 -2.07
C ALA A 100 -11.26 -8.35 -1.63
N THR A 101 -11.68 -7.16 -1.20
CA THR A 101 -13.07 -6.90 -0.82
C THR A 101 -13.60 -5.80 -1.73
N PRO A 102 -14.84 -5.93 -2.23
CA PRO A 102 -15.39 -4.89 -3.11
C PRO A 102 -15.42 -3.52 -2.42
N MET A 103 -14.79 -2.54 -3.04
CA MET A 103 -14.73 -1.16 -2.54
C MET A 103 -14.88 -0.17 -3.69
N GLU A 104 -15.44 -0.61 -4.79
CA GLU A 104 -15.63 0.29 -5.92
C GLU A 104 -16.61 1.40 -5.56
N PRO A 105 -16.40 2.61 -6.07
CA PRO A 105 -15.43 2.98 -7.09
C PRO A 105 -14.04 3.38 -6.57
N LEU A 106 -13.75 3.20 -5.28
CA LEU A 106 -12.48 3.66 -4.70
C LEU A 106 -11.28 2.88 -5.23
N VAL A 107 -11.41 1.55 -5.29
CA VAL A 107 -10.36 0.66 -5.80
C VAL A 107 -11.04 -0.45 -6.59
N ARG A 108 -10.27 -1.11 -7.44
CA ARG A 108 -10.77 -2.25 -8.18
C ARG A 108 -10.87 -3.47 -7.28
N TYR A 109 -11.92 -4.22 -7.49
CA TYR A 109 -12.05 -5.51 -6.83
C TYR A 109 -11.23 -6.55 -7.59
N TYR A 110 -10.34 -7.24 -6.88
CA TYR A 110 -9.57 -8.32 -7.48
C TYR A 110 -10.45 -9.55 -7.64
N ASN A 111 -10.55 -10.03 -8.87
CA ASN A 111 -11.31 -11.21 -9.19
C ASN A 111 -10.41 -12.19 -9.95
N ARG A 112 -10.34 -13.42 -9.46
CA ARG A 112 -9.48 -14.43 -10.08
C ARG A 112 -10.02 -14.88 -11.43
N ASP A 113 -11.30 -14.73 -11.64
CA ASP A 113 -11.93 -15.10 -12.90
C ASP A 113 -11.78 -13.97 -13.93
#